data_f7b4eee246068965597acbe78d14e1e9
#
_entry.id   f7b4eee246068965597acbe78d14e1e9
#
_cell.length_a   1.000
_cell.length_b   1.000
_cell.length_c   1.000
_cell.angle_alpha   90.00
_cell.angle_beta   90.00
_cell.angle_gamma   90.00
#
_symmetry.space_group_name_H-M   'P 1'
#
loop_
_entity.id
_entity.type
_entity.pdbx_description
1 polymer ?
#
loop_
_entity_poly.entity_id
_entity_poly.type
_entity_poly.pdbx_seq_one_letter_code
_entity_poly.pdbx_strand_id
1 'polypeptide(L)'
;MSDHDPRDLIVIALSGVQRYITESQTTADLRAASQIVAHLASEAVDHLKKDHGAEMVFPSTGVQGGEEAKDGIPNRVVALIPAGQGAIAATAVKKHLKARWKGWVEAVFGEGLETPGWPVIYLASVSFGSRSYAEAWELAQRSLAERKNIRDFSQPGHVSEELCMLSPRWRAVNKENVPSRAPEHWKGEQLAVANWVKRLWGRDADGDQRFPSTNAIASLPYRRAVLTLWENVPGVPELVQRLHDAAMTEPLASDPIKETRTPGLPEQPSGKVPRWLRRRGSRWIYPETWHVDALARECTDSLDEADVLKTDPSFIRTVRSGERAARELMELMVAEGVAPPSPHLAVLAHDVDSMGKYLSGEGEGQDRTRLDLSRGHEEHSKVSARLARTATLQRAAVEDAGGVVIYAGGDDLLALVPAESALEAARACREAGDPGLPHASDGLLFFHHGSSLQRALNSAHELLEEAKEIDGKNGLGVGYIRSSGSNAKCVLPWVGRETQGPSSVQSSPVDSLELFVPSASHPRARLSPRLLSDLLAQRNHLDGGPESATQDQYEVLRYDVARRVMKKLVLRHTSLTPGSGGTNEHSAQNDKAEKEAFAEQVTESLIRMAPKQKLIDENAVRIALFLRQEAR
;
A
#
# COMPACT_ATOMS: atom_id res chain seq x y z
N MET A 1 1.53 24.37 -45.42
CA MET A 1 1.28 25.48 -44.51
C MET A 1 1.19 24.85 -43.14
N SER A 2 2.17 25.07 -42.28
CA SER A 2 2.13 24.55 -40.90
C SER A 2 0.97 25.24 -40.16
N ASP A 3 -0.04 24.47 -39.75
CA ASP A 3 -1.08 24.94 -38.87
C ASP A 3 -0.43 25.40 -37.55
N HIS A 4 -0.18 26.70 -37.46
CA HIS A 4 0.29 27.29 -36.18
C HIS A 4 -0.87 27.28 -35.21
N ASP A 5 -0.79 26.45 -34.21
CA ASP A 5 -1.73 26.44 -33.10
C ASP A 5 -1.58 27.76 -32.30
N PRO A 6 -2.57 28.67 -32.32
CA PRO A 6 -2.48 29.96 -31.66
C PRO A 6 -2.75 29.87 -30.16
N ARG A 7 -2.28 28.83 -29.49
CA ARG A 7 -2.55 28.58 -28.05
C ARG A 7 -1.27 28.63 -27.21
N ASP A 8 -1.44 28.67 -25.90
CA ASP A 8 -0.38 28.52 -24.91
C ASP A 8 -0.55 27.18 -24.20
N LEU A 9 0.54 26.46 -23.98
CA LEU A 9 0.60 25.27 -23.14
C LEU A 9 0.86 25.66 -21.70
N ILE A 10 0.00 25.21 -20.79
CA ILE A 10 0.20 25.36 -19.34
C ILE A 10 0.43 24.00 -18.71
N VAL A 11 1.42 23.92 -17.82
CA VAL A 11 1.65 22.78 -16.94
C VAL A 11 1.65 23.26 -15.49
N ILE A 12 0.77 22.67 -14.67
CA ILE A 12 0.68 22.90 -13.23
C ILE A 12 1.06 21.59 -12.55
N ALA A 13 1.98 21.64 -11.60
CA ALA A 13 2.39 20.50 -10.81
C ALA A 13 2.28 20.79 -9.31
N LEU A 14 1.52 19.96 -8.61
CA LEU A 14 1.57 19.89 -7.15
C LEU A 14 2.77 19.04 -6.75
N SER A 15 3.69 19.60 -5.98
CA SER A 15 4.94 18.93 -5.59
C SER A 15 4.95 18.56 -4.11
N GLY A 16 5.79 17.57 -3.75
CA GLY A 16 5.88 17.08 -2.37
C GLY A 16 4.67 16.26 -1.92
N VAL A 17 3.84 15.82 -2.86
CA VAL A 17 2.59 15.08 -2.63
C VAL A 17 2.83 13.76 -1.92
N GLN A 18 3.68 12.88 -2.47
CA GLN A 18 3.99 11.57 -1.88
C GLN A 18 4.47 11.74 -0.42
N ARG A 19 5.38 12.69 -0.20
CA ARG A 19 5.87 12.97 1.15
C ARG A 19 4.76 13.46 2.08
N TYR A 20 3.89 14.38 1.65
CA TYR A 20 2.76 14.84 2.44
C TYR A 20 1.80 13.70 2.80
N ILE A 21 1.57 12.76 1.87
CA ILE A 21 0.75 11.57 2.09
C ILE A 21 1.43 10.62 3.08
N THR A 22 2.71 10.29 2.89
CA THR A 22 3.44 9.32 3.74
C THR A 22 3.73 9.84 5.15
N GLU A 23 3.78 11.16 5.36
CA GLU A 23 3.87 11.81 6.68
C GLU A 23 2.53 11.69 7.43
N SER A 24 2.06 10.47 7.66
CA SER A 24 0.78 10.13 8.28
C SER A 24 0.96 9.06 9.35
N GLN A 25 0.27 9.22 10.47
CA GLN A 25 0.31 8.28 11.59
C GLN A 25 -0.81 7.24 11.48
N THR A 26 -1.96 7.66 10.97
CA THR A 26 -3.15 6.82 10.84
C THR A 26 -3.54 6.63 9.38
N THR A 27 -4.30 5.58 9.10
CA THR A 27 -4.88 5.36 7.76
C THR A 27 -5.84 6.48 7.36
N ALA A 28 -6.52 7.09 8.33
CA ALA A 28 -7.39 8.25 8.10
C ALA A 28 -6.60 9.50 7.68
N ASP A 29 -5.43 9.78 8.30
CA ASP A 29 -4.54 10.86 7.87
C ASP A 29 -4.04 10.63 6.44
N LEU A 30 -3.70 9.38 6.14
CA LEU A 30 -3.20 8.97 4.82
C LEU A 30 -4.25 9.24 3.74
N ARG A 31 -5.50 8.84 3.98
CA ARG A 31 -6.64 9.09 3.09
C ARG A 31 -6.93 10.58 2.96
N ALA A 32 -6.95 11.31 4.08
CA ALA A 32 -7.17 12.75 4.09
C ALA A 32 -6.14 13.51 3.26
N ALA A 33 -4.86 13.14 3.40
CA ALA A 33 -3.79 13.75 2.61
C ALA A 33 -4.01 13.54 1.10
N SER A 34 -4.37 12.33 0.69
CA SER A 34 -4.70 12.01 -0.71
C SER A 34 -5.89 12.83 -1.21
N GLN A 35 -6.97 12.91 -0.43
CA GLN A 35 -8.16 13.70 -0.79
C GLN A 35 -7.85 15.19 -0.92
N ILE A 36 -7.06 15.77 0.01
CA ILE A 36 -6.63 17.17 -0.07
C ILE A 36 -5.92 17.45 -1.39
N VAL A 37 -5.00 16.57 -1.81
CA VAL A 37 -4.27 16.72 -3.07
C VAL A 37 -5.20 16.60 -4.26
N ALA A 38 -6.09 15.61 -4.28
CA ALA A 38 -7.08 15.43 -5.34
C ALA A 38 -8.02 16.63 -5.46
N HIS A 39 -8.47 17.19 -4.33
CA HIS A 39 -9.29 18.41 -4.34
C HIS A 39 -8.53 19.62 -4.90
N LEU A 40 -7.26 19.83 -4.53
CA LEU A 40 -6.45 20.91 -5.10
C LEU A 40 -6.27 20.74 -6.61
N ALA A 41 -6.03 19.52 -7.09
CA ALA A 41 -5.92 19.25 -8.52
C ALA A 41 -7.26 19.49 -9.26
N SER A 42 -8.39 19.07 -8.68
CA SER A 42 -9.73 19.33 -9.21
C SER A 42 -10.03 20.84 -9.30
N GLU A 43 -9.72 21.59 -8.25
CA GLU A 43 -9.89 23.05 -8.23
C GLU A 43 -9.06 23.74 -9.34
N ALA A 44 -7.85 23.24 -9.61
CA ALA A 44 -7.03 23.74 -10.72
C ALA A 44 -7.70 23.50 -12.07
N VAL A 45 -8.22 22.28 -12.32
CA VAL A 45 -8.94 21.91 -13.54
C VAL A 45 -10.20 22.76 -13.73
N ASP A 46 -11.00 22.87 -12.67
CA ASP A 46 -12.25 23.62 -12.71
C ASP A 46 -12.03 25.10 -13.00
N HIS A 47 -11.05 25.72 -12.34
CA HIS A 47 -10.70 27.13 -12.55
C HIS A 47 -10.19 27.38 -13.96
N LEU A 48 -9.32 26.51 -14.50
CA LEU A 48 -8.84 26.62 -15.88
C LEU A 48 -9.97 26.52 -16.89
N LYS A 49 -10.90 25.57 -16.73
CA LYS A 49 -12.03 25.40 -17.64
C LYS A 49 -13.01 26.57 -17.60
N LYS A 50 -13.42 26.96 -16.39
CA LYS A 50 -14.51 27.96 -16.20
C LYS A 50 -14.04 29.36 -16.51
N ASP A 51 -12.86 29.75 -16.06
CA ASP A 51 -12.42 31.14 -16.06
C ASP A 51 -11.45 31.47 -17.22
N HIS A 52 -10.85 30.45 -17.82
CA HIS A 52 -9.83 30.62 -18.88
C HIS A 52 -10.11 29.85 -20.16
N GLY A 53 -11.25 29.17 -20.28
CA GLY A 53 -11.63 28.43 -21.50
C GLY A 53 -10.62 27.35 -21.89
N ALA A 54 -9.99 26.69 -20.91
CA ALA A 54 -8.94 25.73 -21.13
C ALA A 54 -9.45 24.44 -21.78
N GLU A 55 -8.74 23.94 -22.77
CA GLU A 55 -8.83 22.57 -23.25
C GLU A 55 -7.85 21.69 -22.45
N MET A 56 -8.40 20.68 -21.76
CA MET A 56 -7.60 19.84 -20.87
C MET A 56 -6.88 18.71 -21.63
N VAL A 57 -5.59 18.56 -21.36
CA VAL A 57 -4.75 17.46 -21.86
C VAL A 57 -4.54 16.41 -20.76
N PHE A 58 -4.23 16.84 -19.52
CA PHE A 58 -4.18 16.04 -18.31
C PHE A 58 -4.90 16.77 -17.16
N PRO A 59 -5.89 16.13 -16.52
CA PRO A 59 -6.61 14.95 -16.97
C PRO A 59 -7.42 15.22 -18.23
N SER A 60 -7.58 14.22 -19.10
CA SER A 60 -8.46 14.38 -20.28
C SER A 60 -9.92 14.42 -19.85
N THR A 61 -10.75 15.20 -20.56
CA THR A 61 -12.15 15.46 -20.20
C THR A 61 -13.08 14.25 -20.30
N GLY A 62 -12.60 13.11 -20.79
CA GLY A 62 -13.39 11.88 -20.96
C GLY A 62 -13.67 11.08 -19.68
N VAL A 63 -13.08 11.44 -18.55
CA VAL A 63 -13.34 10.79 -17.26
C VAL A 63 -14.49 11.50 -16.56
N GLN A 64 -15.72 11.20 -17.00
CA GLN A 64 -16.93 11.52 -16.24
C GLN A 64 -17.10 10.44 -15.15
N GLY A 65 -16.49 10.64 -14.01
CA GLY A 65 -16.73 9.84 -12.83
C GLY A 65 -17.33 10.71 -11.73
N GLY A 66 -18.26 10.15 -10.95
CA GLY A 66 -18.84 10.80 -9.78
C GLY A 66 -17.81 11.18 -8.70
N GLU A 67 -18.20 11.33 -7.45
CA GLU A 67 -17.28 11.70 -6.36
C GLU A 67 -16.04 10.80 -6.24
N GLU A 68 -16.14 9.54 -6.61
CA GLU A 68 -15.04 8.56 -6.65
C GLU A 68 -13.97 8.88 -7.71
N ALA A 69 -14.32 9.54 -8.82
CA ALA A 69 -13.35 9.93 -9.85
C ALA A 69 -12.46 11.11 -9.42
N LYS A 70 -12.86 11.87 -8.40
CA LYS A 70 -12.00 12.93 -7.83
C LYS A 70 -10.75 12.36 -7.15
N ASP A 71 -10.80 11.13 -6.67
CA ASP A 71 -9.68 10.45 -6.02
C ASP A 71 -8.58 9.99 -7.00
N GLY A 72 -8.84 10.02 -8.31
CA GLY A 72 -7.92 9.60 -9.36
C GLY A 72 -7.33 10.74 -10.19
N ILE A 73 -7.44 11.99 -9.77
CA ILE A 73 -6.87 13.13 -10.50
C ILE A 73 -5.37 13.20 -10.24
N PRO A 74 -4.53 13.17 -11.30
CA PRO A 74 -3.09 13.24 -11.13
C PRO A 74 -2.66 14.57 -10.50
N ASN A 75 -1.55 14.58 -9.81
CA ASN A 75 -0.94 15.78 -9.22
C ASN A 75 -0.33 16.75 -10.25
N ARG A 76 -0.50 16.44 -11.54
CA ARG A 76 -0.09 17.27 -12.69
C ARG A 76 -1.30 17.57 -13.56
N VAL A 77 -1.50 18.84 -13.85
CA VAL A 77 -2.55 19.36 -14.73
C VAL A 77 -1.89 19.99 -15.95
N VAL A 78 -2.33 19.61 -17.15
CA VAL A 78 -1.85 20.14 -18.42
C VAL A 78 -3.04 20.59 -19.24
N ALA A 79 -2.96 21.81 -19.78
CA ALA A 79 -4.03 22.40 -20.56
C ALA A 79 -3.51 23.31 -21.67
N LEU A 80 -4.32 23.48 -22.68
CA LEU A 80 -4.15 24.46 -23.73
C LEU A 80 -5.08 25.66 -23.47
N ILE A 81 -4.52 26.86 -23.56
CA ILE A 81 -5.17 28.12 -23.26
C ILE A 81 -5.10 29.02 -24.49
N PRO A 82 -6.07 29.93 -24.72
CA PRO A 82 -5.97 30.93 -25.79
C PRO A 82 -4.64 31.69 -25.76
N ALA A 83 -4.10 31.99 -26.95
CA ALA A 83 -2.78 32.61 -27.11
C ALA A 83 -2.60 33.90 -26.28
N GLY A 84 -1.44 34.03 -25.65
CA GLY A 84 -1.06 35.17 -24.82
C GLY A 84 -1.69 35.20 -23.43
N GLN A 85 -2.55 34.24 -23.09
CA GLN A 85 -3.21 34.19 -21.78
C GLN A 85 -2.57 33.17 -20.81
N GLY A 86 -1.64 32.37 -21.25
CA GLY A 86 -1.09 31.27 -20.48
C GLY A 86 -0.46 31.70 -19.15
N ALA A 87 0.38 32.75 -19.14
CA ALA A 87 1.01 33.25 -17.92
C ALA A 87 -0.01 33.86 -16.94
N ILE A 88 -1.05 34.53 -17.46
CA ILE A 88 -2.14 35.11 -16.65
C ILE A 88 -2.93 34.00 -15.98
N ALA A 89 -3.38 33.00 -16.76
CA ALA A 89 -4.12 31.85 -16.27
C ALA A 89 -3.32 31.04 -15.23
N ALA A 90 -2.03 30.78 -15.50
CA ALA A 90 -1.14 30.09 -14.57
C ALA A 90 -1.05 30.82 -13.21
N THR A 91 -0.87 32.15 -13.24
CA THR A 91 -0.81 32.97 -12.03
C THR A 91 -2.15 32.99 -11.28
N ALA A 92 -3.27 33.10 -12.00
CA ALA A 92 -4.61 33.08 -11.43
C ALA A 92 -4.91 31.75 -10.71
N VAL A 93 -4.62 30.60 -11.36
CA VAL A 93 -4.76 29.28 -10.74
C VAL A 93 -3.93 29.15 -9.47
N LYS A 94 -2.64 29.56 -9.49
CA LYS A 94 -1.80 29.51 -8.29
C LYS A 94 -2.40 30.33 -7.15
N LYS A 95 -2.90 31.52 -7.45
CA LYS A 95 -3.58 32.38 -6.46
C LYS A 95 -4.86 31.71 -5.93
N HIS A 96 -5.65 31.12 -6.82
CA HIS A 96 -6.87 30.40 -6.46
C HIS A 96 -6.59 29.22 -5.53
N LEU A 97 -5.65 28.35 -5.88
CA LEU A 97 -5.28 27.19 -5.05
C LEU A 97 -4.73 27.59 -3.67
N LYS A 98 -3.92 28.66 -3.60
CA LYS A 98 -3.45 29.20 -2.31
C LYS A 98 -4.63 29.75 -1.49
N ALA A 99 -5.59 30.42 -2.10
CA ALA A 99 -6.77 30.93 -1.41
C ALA A 99 -7.66 29.77 -0.89
N ARG A 100 -7.85 28.69 -1.69
CA ARG A 100 -8.57 27.48 -1.25
C ARG A 100 -7.90 26.85 -0.05
N TRP A 101 -6.58 26.66 -0.11
CA TRP A 101 -5.83 26.13 1.01
C TRP A 101 -5.97 27.01 2.26
N LYS A 102 -5.83 28.32 2.12
CA LYS A 102 -6.02 29.27 3.22
C LYS A 102 -7.40 29.13 3.85
N GLY A 103 -8.46 29.00 3.04
CA GLY A 103 -9.82 28.76 3.53
C GLY A 103 -9.96 27.47 4.35
N TRP A 104 -9.26 26.39 3.97
CA TRP A 104 -9.22 25.16 4.76
C TRP A 104 -8.46 25.32 6.09
N VAL A 105 -7.36 26.08 6.10
CA VAL A 105 -6.65 26.44 7.34
C VAL A 105 -7.57 27.26 8.26
N GLU A 106 -8.24 28.28 7.73
CA GLU A 106 -9.20 29.11 8.46
C GLU A 106 -10.35 28.28 9.05
N ALA A 107 -10.85 27.30 8.31
CA ALA A 107 -11.89 26.39 8.81
C ALA A 107 -11.44 25.52 9.99
N VAL A 108 -10.14 25.22 10.08
CA VAL A 108 -9.57 24.42 11.17
C VAL A 108 -9.20 25.27 12.39
N PHE A 109 -8.57 26.43 12.17
CA PHE A 109 -7.99 27.26 13.23
C PHE A 109 -8.82 28.48 13.62
N GLY A 110 -9.83 28.83 12.82
CA GLY A 110 -10.59 30.07 12.99
C GLY A 110 -9.88 31.30 12.42
N GLU A 111 -8.62 31.14 11.99
CA GLU A 111 -7.79 32.19 11.41
C GLU A 111 -6.86 31.63 10.34
N GLY A 112 -6.37 32.50 9.45
CA GLY A 112 -5.51 32.11 8.33
C GLY A 112 -4.04 32.03 8.72
N LEU A 113 -3.61 30.92 9.31
CA LEU A 113 -2.21 30.65 9.61
C LEU A 113 -1.41 30.31 8.36
N GLU A 114 -0.15 30.73 8.30
CA GLU A 114 0.73 30.37 7.20
C GLU A 114 1.20 28.92 7.29
N THR A 115 1.34 28.28 6.11
CA THR A 115 1.85 26.91 5.99
C THR A 115 3.12 26.91 5.13
N PRO A 116 4.29 27.13 5.70
CA PRO A 116 5.54 27.18 4.95
C PRO A 116 5.77 25.88 4.17
N GLY A 117 6.05 26.01 2.86
CA GLY A 117 6.36 24.87 2.02
C GLY A 117 5.18 23.91 1.73
N TRP A 118 3.92 24.36 1.94
CA TRP A 118 2.73 23.60 1.53
C TRP A 118 1.52 24.54 1.28
N PRO A 119 0.70 24.31 0.21
CA PRO A 119 1.00 23.45 -0.93
C PRO A 119 2.09 24.01 -1.83
N VAL A 120 2.92 23.12 -2.40
CA VAL A 120 3.98 23.52 -3.35
C VAL A 120 3.41 23.44 -4.77
N ILE A 121 3.25 24.60 -5.42
CA ILE A 121 2.63 24.72 -6.74
C ILE A 121 3.66 25.26 -7.71
N TYR A 122 4.10 24.40 -8.65
CA TYR A 122 4.96 24.79 -9.75
C TYR A 122 4.15 25.00 -11.03
N LEU A 123 4.55 25.97 -11.82
CA LEU A 123 3.87 26.39 -13.03
C LEU A 123 4.89 26.54 -14.15
N ALA A 124 4.49 26.11 -15.35
CA ALA A 124 5.15 26.47 -16.60
C ALA A 124 4.08 26.91 -17.60
N SER A 125 4.34 27.97 -18.35
CA SER A 125 3.52 28.45 -19.44
C SER A 125 4.41 28.69 -20.66
N VAL A 126 4.07 28.09 -21.79
CA VAL A 126 4.83 28.18 -23.04
C VAL A 126 3.89 28.55 -24.17
N SER A 127 4.14 29.68 -24.84
CA SER A 127 3.45 30.03 -26.07
C SER A 127 3.98 29.22 -27.24
N PHE A 128 3.10 28.69 -28.07
CA PHE A 128 3.48 27.94 -29.25
C PHE A 128 4.27 28.82 -30.24
N GLY A 129 3.74 29.99 -30.63
CA GLY A 129 4.36 30.82 -31.65
C GLY A 129 4.60 30.02 -32.94
N SER A 130 5.89 29.83 -33.30
CA SER A 130 6.28 28.98 -34.43
C SER A 130 6.67 27.54 -34.02
N ARG A 131 6.54 27.18 -32.74
CA ARG A 131 6.94 25.88 -32.23
C ARG A 131 5.87 24.83 -32.48
N SER A 132 6.32 23.60 -32.70
CA SER A 132 5.45 22.43 -32.65
C SER A 132 5.02 22.14 -31.20
N TYR A 133 3.99 21.30 -31.05
CA TYR A 133 3.55 20.82 -29.72
C TYR A 133 4.69 20.11 -28.95
N ALA A 134 5.49 19.28 -29.65
CA ALA A 134 6.61 18.57 -29.04
C ALA A 134 7.65 19.53 -28.45
N GLU A 135 8.02 20.59 -29.21
CA GLU A 135 8.97 21.60 -28.73
C GLU A 135 8.41 22.41 -27.55
N ALA A 136 7.13 22.75 -27.59
CA ALA A 136 6.47 23.45 -26.49
C ALA A 136 6.39 22.57 -25.24
N TRP A 137 6.09 21.28 -25.41
CA TRP A 137 6.09 20.30 -24.33
C TRP A 137 7.47 20.17 -23.68
N GLU A 138 8.51 19.95 -24.47
CA GLU A 138 9.90 19.83 -23.96
C GLU A 138 10.31 21.09 -23.18
N LEU A 139 10.03 22.28 -23.72
CA LEU A 139 10.32 23.54 -23.06
C LEU A 139 9.55 23.70 -21.74
N ALA A 140 8.28 23.31 -21.70
CA ALA A 140 7.47 23.34 -20.48
C ALA A 140 8.04 22.39 -19.40
N GLN A 141 8.45 21.16 -19.79
CA GLN A 141 9.06 20.21 -18.87
C GLN A 141 10.39 20.73 -18.31
N ARG A 142 11.24 21.30 -19.17
CA ARG A 142 12.53 21.90 -18.75
C ARG A 142 12.29 23.07 -17.78
N SER A 143 11.39 23.98 -18.11
CA SER A 143 11.05 25.11 -17.23
C SER A 143 10.51 24.66 -15.88
N LEU A 144 9.72 23.58 -15.84
CA LEU A 144 9.22 23.00 -14.60
C LEU A 144 10.35 22.38 -13.76
N ALA A 145 11.27 21.67 -14.40
CA ALA A 145 12.43 21.07 -13.73
C ALA A 145 13.35 22.14 -13.12
N GLU A 146 13.64 23.20 -13.88
CA GLU A 146 14.42 24.34 -13.39
C GLU A 146 13.74 25.02 -12.19
N ARG A 147 12.42 25.23 -12.25
CA ARG A 147 11.66 25.83 -11.14
C ARG A 147 11.66 24.96 -9.87
N LYS A 148 11.67 23.63 -10.00
CA LYS A 148 11.76 22.70 -8.87
C LYS A 148 13.07 22.81 -8.10
N ASN A 149 14.15 23.25 -8.76
CA ASN A 149 15.46 23.45 -8.13
C ASN A 149 15.54 24.74 -7.30
N ILE A 150 14.60 25.67 -7.45
CA ILE A 150 14.53 26.91 -6.69
C ILE A 150 13.65 26.67 -5.46
N ARG A 151 14.22 26.86 -4.27
CA ARG A 151 13.50 26.72 -2.99
C ARG A 151 12.97 28.09 -2.53
N ASP A 152 11.68 28.12 -2.19
CA ASP A 152 11.07 29.26 -1.51
C ASP A 152 11.28 29.08 0.02
N PHE A 153 11.83 30.09 0.68
CA PHE A 153 12.01 30.09 2.14
C PHE A 153 10.99 31.03 2.76
N SER A 154 10.24 30.56 3.76
CA SER A 154 9.41 31.39 4.61
C SER A 154 9.50 30.88 6.05
N GLN A 155 9.51 31.79 7.00
CA GLN A 155 9.55 31.46 8.42
C GLN A 155 8.35 32.13 9.10
N PRO A 156 7.29 31.40 9.43
CA PRO A 156 6.13 31.97 10.11
C PRO A 156 6.42 32.22 11.58
N GLY A 157 5.78 33.27 12.14
CA GLY A 157 5.98 33.68 13.53
C GLY A 157 5.14 32.91 14.57
N HIS A 158 4.17 32.07 14.12
CA HIS A 158 3.20 31.38 15.01
C HIS A 158 3.57 29.91 15.33
N VAL A 159 4.80 29.49 15.06
CA VAL A 159 5.27 28.13 15.29
C VAL A 159 6.09 28.04 16.58
N SER A 160 5.98 26.88 17.24
CA SER A 160 6.79 26.56 18.41
C SER A 160 8.26 26.29 18.03
N GLU A 161 9.12 26.13 19.03
CA GLU A 161 10.49 25.63 18.82
C GLU A 161 10.51 24.12 18.55
N GLU A 162 9.43 23.42 18.90
CA GLU A 162 9.29 21.98 18.74
C GLU A 162 9.01 21.58 17.29
N LEU A 163 9.55 20.44 16.87
CA LEU A 163 9.31 19.90 15.55
C LEU A 163 7.98 19.14 15.50
N CYS A 164 7.34 19.16 14.35
CA CYS A 164 6.16 18.35 14.11
C CYS A 164 6.51 16.85 14.17
N MET A 165 5.76 16.09 14.96
CA MET A 165 5.98 14.65 15.15
C MET A 165 5.79 13.82 13.88
N LEU A 166 5.00 14.29 12.92
CA LEU A 166 4.76 13.60 11.63
C LEU A 166 5.76 14.03 10.55
N SER A 167 6.27 15.27 10.62
CA SER A 167 7.13 15.85 9.61
C SER A 167 8.19 16.75 10.26
N PRO A 168 9.40 16.24 10.53
CA PRO A 168 10.44 17.03 11.19
C PRO A 168 10.95 18.22 10.36
N ARG A 169 10.55 18.37 9.10
CA ARG A 169 10.81 19.56 8.27
C ARG A 169 9.96 20.78 8.66
N TRP A 170 8.88 20.56 9.40
CA TRP A 170 7.97 21.61 9.85
C TRP A 170 8.01 21.71 11.36
N ARG A 171 7.79 22.93 11.84
CA ARG A 171 7.58 23.17 13.26
C ARG A 171 6.12 22.94 13.63
N ALA A 172 5.88 22.44 14.83
CA ALA A 172 4.55 22.33 15.40
C ALA A 172 3.93 23.73 15.64
N VAL A 173 2.62 23.81 15.72
CA VAL A 173 1.95 25.02 16.21
C VAL A 173 2.18 25.19 17.70
N ASN A 174 2.14 26.42 18.20
CA ASN A 174 2.17 26.69 19.64
C ASN A 174 0.94 26.07 20.32
N LYS A 175 1.07 25.71 21.59
CA LYS A 175 -0.01 25.07 22.38
C LYS A 175 -1.32 25.88 22.39
N GLU A 176 -1.20 27.21 22.42
CA GLU A 176 -2.32 28.15 22.37
C GLU A 176 -3.05 28.16 21.02
N ASN A 177 -2.35 27.73 19.95
CA ASN A 177 -2.88 27.71 18.58
C ASN A 177 -3.33 26.31 18.15
N VAL A 178 -3.41 25.34 19.08
CA VAL A 178 -3.99 24.03 18.77
C VAL A 178 -5.47 24.21 18.42
N PRO A 179 -5.98 23.60 17.33
CA PRO A 179 -7.36 23.81 16.92
C PRO A 179 -8.37 23.47 18.03
N SER A 180 -9.28 24.38 18.34
CA SER A 180 -10.32 24.19 19.36
C SER A 180 -11.25 23.00 19.06
N ARG A 181 -11.38 22.64 17.77
CA ARG A 181 -12.15 21.48 17.28
C ARG A 181 -11.42 20.15 17.51
N ALA A 182 -10.13 20.16 17.86
CA ALA A 182 -9.40 18.93 18.12
C ALA A 182 -9.98 18.22 19.37
N PRO A 183 -10.23 16.90 19.30
CA PRO A 183 -10.60 16.12 20.47
C PRO A 183 -9.55 16.27 21.58
N GLU A 184 -9.96 16.17 22.85
CA GLU A 184 -9.09 16.42 24.00
C GLU A 184 -7.81 15.57 23.98
N HIS A 185 -7.94 14.28 23.65
CA HIS A 185 -6.82 13.34 23.56
C HIS A 185 -5.81 13.64 22.45
N TRP A 186 -6.14 14.57 21.50
CA TRP A 186 -5.17 15.03 20.48
C TRP A 186 -4.51 16.36 20.81
N LYS A 187 -5.02 17.12 21.77
CA LYS A 187 -4.48 18.43 22.10
C LYS A 187 -3.03 18.42 22.55
N GLY A 188 -2.52 17.28 22.99
CA GLY A 188 -1.11 17.06 23.32
C GLY A 188 -0.20 16.77 22.11
N GLU A 189 -0.77 16.56 20.90
CA GLU A 189 0.01 16.24 19.72
C GLU A 189 0.73 17.47 19.15
N GLN A 190 2.03 17.32 18.86
CA GLN A 190 2.86 18.35 18.27
C GLN A 190 2.76 18.27 16.75
N LEU A 191 1.78 18.93 16.15
CA LEU A 191 1.54 18.91 14.71
C LEU A 191 1.74 20.30 14.09
N ALA A 192 2.28 20.31 12.85
CA ALA A 192 2.33 21.50 12.02
C ALA A 192 0.92 21.86 11.49
N VAL A 193 0.72 23.11 11.06
CA VAL A 193 -0.56 23.61 10.50
C VAL A 193 -1.09 22.67 9.42
N ALA A 194 -0.27 22.30 8.44
CA ALA A 194 -0.69 21.42 7.35
C ALA A 194 -1.12 20.01 7.83
N ASN A 195 -0.51 19.49 8.91
CA ASN A 195 -0.84 18.20 9.48
C ASN A 195 -2.10 18.27 10.37
N TRP A 196 -2.38 19.39 11.01
CA TRP A 196 -3.66 19.63 11.67
C TRP A 196 -4.82 19.69 10.66
N VAL A 197 -4.64 20.40 9.54
CA VAL A 197 -5.63 20.41 8.45
C VAL A 197 -5.90 19.00 7.97
N LYS A 198 -4.86 18.19 7.74
CA LYS A 198 -4.97 16.78 7.36
C LYS A 198 -5.71 15.95 8.41
N ARG A 199 -5.33 16.07 9.70
CA ARG A 199 -5.92 15.34 10.82
C ARG A 199 -7.42 15.63 11.00
N LEU A 200 -7.84 16.86 10.72
CA LEU A 200 -9.23 17.31 10.88
C LEU A 200 -10.01 17.37 9.55
N TRP A 201 -9.40 16.95 8.43
CA TRP A 201 -10.02 16.97 7.10
C TRP A 201 -11.27 16.07 7.04
N GLY A 202 -12.36 16.58 6.44
CA GLY A 202 -13.59 15.80 6.22
C GLY A 202 -14.26 15.29 7.50
N ARG A 203 -13.85 15.77 8.68
CA ARG A 203 -14.53 15.49 9.93
C ARG A 203 -15.64 16.51 10.11
N ASP A 204 -16.85 16.05 9.95
CA ASP A 204 -18.04 16.78 10.37
C ASP A 204 -17.99 17.01 11.89
N ALA A 205 -18.96 17.76 12.43
CA ALA A 205 -19.07 17.99 13.87
C ALA A 205 -19.04 16.69 14.70
N ASP A 206 -19.34 15.55 14.09
CA ASP A 206 -19.28 14.20 14.67
C ASP A 206 -17.93 13.46 14.49
N GLY A 207 -16.95 14.06 13.83
CA GLY A 207 -15.57 13.53 13.70
C GLY A 207 -15.40 12.25 12.88
N ASP A 208 -16.29 11.96 11.96
CA ASP A 208 -16.38 10.66 11.28
C ASP A 208 -15.65 10.65 9.92
N GLN A 209 -14.33 10.41 9.95
CA GLN A 209 -13.64 9.89 8.77
C GLN A 209 -13.70 8.36 8.77
N ARG A 210 -14.56 7.81 7.91
CA ARG A 210 -14.83 6.36 7.82
C ARG A 210 -13.80 5.67 6.94
N PHE A 211 -12.57 5.51 7.42
CA PHE A 211 -11.54 4.78 6.72
C PHE A 211 -11.04 3.59 7.56
N PRO A 212 -10.87 2.37 7.00
CA PRO A 212 -10.48 1.20 7.78
C PRO A 212 -9.11 1.38 8.43
N SER A 213 -8.98 0.98 9.68
CA SER A 213 -7.69 0.93 10.39
C SER A 213 -6.81 -0.22 9.88
N THR A 214 -5.53 -0.19 10.23
CA THR A 214 -4.59 -1.28 9.89
C THR A 214 -5.06 -2.64 10.41
N ASN A 215 -5.60 -2.71 11.65
CA ASN A 215 -6.20 -3.95 12.16
C ASN A 215 -7.46 -4.35 11.40
N ALA A 216 -8.27 -3.39 10.93
CA ALA A 216 -9.45 -3.72 10.15
C ALA A 216 -9.11 -4.34 8.80
N ILE A 217 -7.99 -3.94 8.19
CA ILE A 217 -7.49 -4.51 6.95
C ILE A 217 -6.84 -5.88 7.21
N ALA A 218 -5.92 -5.97 8.17
CA ALA A 218 -5.23 -7.21 8.51
C ALA A 218 -6.19 -8.34 8.89
N SER A 219 -7.23 -8.02 9.67
CA SER A 219 -8.22 -8.99 10.18
C SER A 219 -9.34 -9.34 9.19
N LEU A 220 -9.40 -8.68 8.03
CA LEU A 220 -10.52 -8.82 7.09
C LEU A 220 -10.78 -10.28 6.68
N PRO A 221 -9.77 -11.09 6.28
CA PRO A 221 -10.01 -12.47 5.84
C PRO A 221 -10.63 -13.31 6.96
N TYR A 222 -10.08 -13.24 8.16
CA TYR A 222 -10.59 -13.96 9.32
C TYR A 222 -12.01 -13.52 9.71
N ARG A 223 -12.30 -12.22 9.76
CA ARG A 223 -13.66 -11.72 10.04
C ARG A 223 -14.67 -12.12 8.97
N ARG A 224 -14.23 -12.17 7.71
CA ARG A 224 -15.04 -12.69 6.59
C ARG A 224 -15.42 -14.15 6.83
N ALA A 225 -14.45 -14.99 7.19
CA ALA A 225 -14.67 -16.39 7.50
C ALA A 225 -15.62 -16.59 8.70
N VAL A 226 -15.41 -15.82 9.80
CA VAL A 226 -16.30 -15.87 10.98
C VAL A 226 -17.74 -15.52 10.60
N LEU A 227 -17.96 -14.48 9.78
CA LEU A 227 -19.29 -14.10 9.33
C LEU A 227 -19.92 -15.14 8.36
N THR A 228 -19.12 -15.77 7.52
CA THR A 228 -19.58 -16.83 6.60
C THR A 228 -20.01 -18.09 7.35
N LEU A 229 -19.27 -18.44 8.40
CA LEU A 229 -19.57 -19.63 9.23
C LEU A 229 -20.55 -19.37 10.36
N TRP A 230 -21.09 -18.17 10.49
CA TRP A 230 -21.94 -17.71 11.58
C TRP A 230 -23.13 -18.61 11.87
N GLU A 231 -23.85 -19.03 10.82
CA GLU A 231 -25.06 -19.86 10.95
C GLU A 231 -24.76 -21.36 10.91
N ASN A 232 -23.59 -21.74 10.37
CA ASN A 232 -23.26 -23.13 10.09
C ASN A 232 -22.42 -23.79 11.18
N VAL A 233 -21.73 -23.02 12.02
CA VAL A 233 -20.85 -23.53 13.08
C VAL A 233 -21.40 -23.13 14.43
N PRO A 234 -22.00 -24.09 15.20
CA PRO A 234 -22.44 -23.85 16.56
C PRO A 234 -21.28 -23.34 17.43
N GLY A 235 -21.54 -22.31 18.24
CA GLY A 235 -20.52 -21.69 19.11
C GLY A 235 -19.89 -20.42 18.55
N VAL A 236 -19.88 -20.19 17.23
CA VAL A 236 -19.38 -18.93 16.66
C VAL A 236 -20.20 -17.73 17.14
N PRO A 237 -21.54 -17.71 17.07
CA PRO A 237 -22.35 -16.61 17.58
C PRO A 237 -22.12 -16.31 19.05
N GLU A 238 -22.04 -17.33 19.89
CA GLU A 238 -21.86 -17.21 21.35
C GLU A 238 -20.49 -16.64 21.71
N LEU A 239 -19.45 -17.10 21.02
CA LEU A 239 -18.09 -16.63 21.26
C LEU A 239 -17.91 -15.17 20.83
N VAL A 240 -18.46 -14.80 19.66
CA VAL A 240 -18.44 -13.39 19.22
C VAL A 240 -19.32 -12.51 20.10
N GLN A 241 -20.44 -13.03 20.63
CA GLN A 241 -21.25 -12.31 21.64
C GLN A 241 -20.42 -12.03 22.89
N ARG A 242 -19.69 -13.02 23.42
CA ARG A 242 -18.80 -12.84 24.58
C ARG A 242 -17.70 -11.83 24.34
N LEU A 243 -17.10 -11.82 23.14
CA LEU A 243 -16.15 -10.79 22.72
C LEU A 243 -16.78 -9.40 22.70
N HIS A 244 -17.97 -9.30 22.09
CA HIS A 244 -18.72 -8.04 22.05
C HIS A 244 -19.02 -7.53 23.46
N ASP A 245 -19.53 -8.38 24.35
CA ASP A 245 -19.91 -7.98 25.70
C ASP A 245 -18.71 -7.52 26.52
N ALA A 246 -17.57 -8.21 26.40
CA ALA A 246 -16.33 -7.78 27.03
C ALA A 246 -15.84 -6.42 26.48
N ALA A 247 -15.82 -6.26 25.15
CA ALA A 247 -15.36 -5.02 24.51
C ALA A 247 -16.31 -3.82 24.73
N MET A 248 -17.58 -4.09 25.04
CA MET A 248 -18.61 -3.07 25.27
C MET A 248 -18.88 -2.84 26.77
N THR A 249 -18.01 -3.36 27.65
CA THR A 249 -18.04 -3.09 29.10
C THR A 249 -17.11 -1.90 29.39
N GLU A 250 -17.57 -0.92 30.15
CA GLU A 250 -16.75 0.21 30.60
C GLU A 250 -15.55 -0.26 31.44
N PRO A 251 -14.34 0.34 31.26
CA PRO A 251 -14.05 1.52 30.41
C PRO A 251 -13.72 1.21 28.94
N LEU A 252 -13.66 -0.05 28.51
CA LEU A 252 -13.32 -0.45 27.14
C LEU A 252 -14.33 0.07 26.09
N ALA A 253 -15.60 0.23 26.49
CA ALA A 253 -16.67 0.75 25.63
C ALA A 253 -16.48 2.21 25.23
N SER A 254 -15.72 2.97 26.03
CA SER A 254 -15.43 4.40 25.82
C SER A 254 -14.40 4.65 24.71
N ASP A 255 -13.90 3.59 24.04
CA ASP A 255 -12.99 3.70 22.89
C ASP A 255 -13.57 4.72 21.87
N PRO A 256 -12.88 5.84 21.64
CA PRO A 256 -13.35 6.90 20.74
C PRO A 256 -13.33 6.48 19.27
N ILE A 257 -12.86 5.27 18.94
CA ILE A 257 -12.85 4.74 17.58
C ILE A 257 -14.29 4.58 17.10
N LYS A 258 -14.73 5.52 16.27
CA LYS A 258 -16.06 5.47 15.67
C LYS A 258 -16.18 4.29 14.69
N GLU A 259 -17.42 3.81 14.55
CA GLU A 259 -17.75 2.65 13.72
C GLU A 259 -17.33 2.84 12.26
N THR A 260 -16.28 2.16 11.81
CA THR A 260 -15.83 2.15 10.41
C THR A 260 -16.25 0.85 9.74
N ARG A 261 -16.97 0.94 8.63
CA ARG A 261 -17.26 -0.23 7.79
C ARG A 261 -15.97 -0.63 7.06
N THR A 262 -15.55 -1.88 7.22
CA THR A 262 -14.48 -2.44 6.38
C THR A 262 -15.12 -2.98 5.08
N PRO A 263 -14.68 -2.51 3.90
CA PRO A 263 -15.14 -3.08 2.62
C PRO A 263 -14.87 -4.58 2.53
N GLY A 264 -15.62 -5.30 1.70
CA GLY A 264 -15.39 -6.72 1.46
C GLY A 264 -15.91 -7.69 2.53
N LEU A 265 -16.55 -7.21 3.62
CA LEU A 265 -17.23 -8.08 4.58
C LEU A 265 -18.67 -8.36 4.13
N PRO A 266 -19.17 -9.62 4.29
CA PRO A 266 -20.55 -9.98 3.94
C PRO A 266 -21.56 -9.19 4.77
N GLU A 267 -22.70 -8.85 4.19
CA GLU A 267 -23.76 -8.12 4.91
C GLU A 267 -24.55 -9.01 5.87
N GLN A 268 -24.69 -10.27 5.54
CA GLN A 268 -25.24 -11.31 6.42
C GLN A 268 -24.14 -11.93 7.27
N PRO A 269 -24.46 -12.43 8.49
CA PRO A 269 -25.75 -12.32 9.20
C PRO A 269 -26.04 -10.89 9.68
N SER A 270 -27.33 -10.60 9.92
CA SER A 270 -27.78 -9.31 10.46
C SER A 270 -27.82 -9.31 11.99
N GLY A 271 -27.85 -8.12 12.59
CA GLY A 271 -27.95 -7.95 14.05
C GLY A 271 -26.86 -7.07 14.65
N LYS A 272 -26.98 -6.78 15.97
CA LYS A 272 -26.08 -5.89 16.69
C LYS A 272 -24.64 -6.42 16.72
N VAL A 273 -24.46 -7.68 17.04
CA VAL A 273 -23.14 -8.31 17.22
C VAL A 273 -22.40 -8.50 15.89
N PRO A 274 -23.01 -9.06 14.81
CA PRO A 274 -22.38 -9.07 13.51
C PRO A 274 -22.05 -7.67 12.98
N ARG A 275 -22.92 -6.67 13.22
CA ARG A 275 -22.64 -5.28 12.86
C ARG A 275 -21.42 -4.73 13.61
N TRP A 276 -21.31 -5.01 14.92
CA TRP A 276 -20.14 -4.64 15.70
C TRP A 276 -18.87 -5.31 15.16
N LEU A 277 -18.90 -6.61 14.87
CA LEU A 277 -17.75 -7.34 14.32
C LEU A 277 -17.26 -6.72 13.00
N ARG A 278 -18.18 -6.26 12.12
CA ARG A 278 -17.83 -5.60 10.86
C ARG A 278 -17.18 -4.23 11.05
N ARG A 279 -17.49 -3.52 12.12
CA ARG A 279 -17.14 -2.11 12.29
C ARG A 279 -16.11 -1.83 13.38
N ARG A 280 -16.26 -2.44 14.54
CA ARG A 280 -15.44 -2.21 15.75
C ARG A 280 -14.68 -3.45 16.21
N GLY A 281 -15.12 -4.64 15.85
CA GLY A 281 -14.57 -5.90 16.32
C GLY A 281 -13.18 -6.26 15.80
N SER A 282 -12.62 -5.49 14.87
CA SER A 282 -11.37 -5.83 14.16
C SER A 282 -10.16 -6.06 15.07
N ARG A 283 -10.01 -5.28 16.14
CA ARG A 283 -8.89 -5.44 17.09
C ARG A 283 -9.17 -6.53 18.14
N TRP A 284 -10.43 -6.76 18.45
CA TRP A 284 -10.84 -7.60 19.55
C TRP A 284 -10.78 -9.10 19.26
N ILE A 285 -10.65 -9.48 17.99
CA ILE A 285 -10.48 -10.88 17.60
C ILE A 285 -9.08 -11.43 17.88
N TYR A 286 -8.08 -10.57 18.12
CA TYR A 286 -6.72 -10.96 18.45
C TYR A 286 -6.59 -11.20 19.97
N PRO A 287 -6.21 -12.41 20.42
CA PRO A 287 -6.02 -12.68 21.87
C PRO A 287 -5.01 -11.74 22.52
N GLU A 288 -3.97 -11.34 21.80
CA GLU A 288 -2.91 -10.43 22.25
C GLU A 288 -3.38 -8.98 22.49
N THR A 289 -4.52 -8.58 21.94
CA THR A 289 -5.12 -7.27 22.25
C THR A 289 -5.60 -7.19 23.70
N TRP A 290 -6.00 -8.33 24.27
CA TRP A 290 -6.55 -8.42 25.62
C TRP A 290 -5.46 -8.47 26.69
N HIS A 291 -4.60 -7.45 26.71
CA HIS A 291 -3.54 -7.32 27.69
C HIS A 291 -3.89 -6.25 28.73
N VAL A 292 -3.96 -6.64 30.01
CA VAL A 292 -4.45 -5.77 31.11
C VAL A 292 -3.69 -4.45 31.18
N ASP A 293 -2.35 -4.49 31.19
CA ASP A 293 -1.54 -3.27 31.29
C ASP A 293 -1.67 -2.34 30.06
N ALA A 294 -1.81 -2.91 28.88
CA ALA A 294 -1.96 -2.14 27.64
C ALA A 294 -3.33 -1.45 27.61
N LEU A 295 -4.40 -2.21 27.86
CA LEU A 295 -5.76 -1.69 27.86
C LEU A 295 -6.00 -0.68 28.99
N ALA A 296 -5.41 -0.88 30.18
CA ALA A 296 -5.51 0.10 31.26
C ALA A 296 -4.91 1.46 30.85
N ARG A 297 -3.74 1.46 30.18
CA ARG A 297 -3.11 2.69 29.67
C ARG A 297 -3.92 3.37 28.58
N GLU A 298 -4.59 2.59 27.73
CA GLU A 298 -5.43 3.13 26.65
C GLU A 298 -6.74 3.75 27.17
N CYS A 299 -7.24 3.26 28.31
CA CYS A 299 -8.52 3.70 28.89
C CYS A 299 -8.39 4.85 29.89
N THR A 300 -7.18 5.35 30.16
CA THR A 300 -6.92 6.38 31.18
C THR A 300 -6.04 7.49 30.65
N ASP A 301 -6.19 8.69 31.22
CA ASP A 301 -5.43 9.88 30.82
C ASP A 301 -4.08 10.01 31.54
N SER A 302 -3.86 9.23 32.60
CA SER A 302 -2.63 9.27 33.42
C SER A 302 -2.10 7.88 33.76
N LEU A 303 -0.79 7.79 34.06
CA LEU A 303 -0.17 6.55 34.51
C LEU A 303 -0.71 6.10 35.88
N ASP A 304 -1.01 7.04 36.77
CA ASP A 304 -1.56 6.74 38.11
C ASP A 304 -2.95 6.12 38.00
N GLU A 305 -3.82 6.62 37.14
CA GLU A 305 -5.14 6.03 36.86
C GLU A 305 -5.00 4.66 36.20
N ALA A 306 -4.06 4.49 35.26
CA ALA A 306 -3.78 3.19 34.66
C ALA A 306 -3.30 2.17 35.72
N ASP A 307 -2.48 2.60 36.69
CA ASP A 307 -2.00 1.77 37.77
C ASP A 307 -3.14 1.33 38.74
N VAL A 308 -4.12 2.18 38.95
CA VAL A 308 -5.35 1.83 39.71
C VAL A 308 -6.19 0.85 38.89
N LEU A 309 -6.46 1.14 37.62
CA LEU A 309 -7.34 0.34 36.77
C LEU A 309 -6.79 -1.08 36.53
N LYS A 310 -5.49 -1.25 36.36
CA LYS A 310 -4.88 -2.58 36.17
C LYS A 310 -4.97 -3.48 37.41
N THR A 311 -5.31 -2.93 38.59
CA THR A 311 -5.52 -3.69 39.82
C THR A 311 -7.02 -3.91 40.14
N ASP A 312 -7.92 -3.30 39.34
CA ASP A 312 -9.37 -3.49 39.55
C ASP A 312 -9.78 -4.91 39.14
N PRO A 313 -10.35 -5.70 40.10
CA PRO A 313 -10.78 -7.06 39.83
C PRO A 313 -11.87 -7.17 38.74
N SER A 314 -12.72 -6.15 38.55
CA SER A 314 -13.78 -6.14 37.56
C SER A 314 -13.20 -5.96 36.15
N PHE A 315 -12.28 -5.01 36.00
CA PHE A 315 -11.53 -4.78 34.75
C PHE A 315 -10.72 -6.01 34.34
N ILE A 316 -9.95 -6.59 35.27
CA ILE A 316 -9.17 -7.81 35.03
C ILE A 316 -10.06 -8.97 34.56
N ARG A 317 -11.23 -9.17 35.18
CA ARG A 317 -12.19 -10.22 34.78
C ARG A 317 -12.72 -9.98 33.38
N THR A 318 -13.07 -8.74 33.04
CA THR A 318 -13.53 -8.35 31.67
C THR A 318 -12.47 -8.64 30.64
N VAL A 319 -11.22 -8.18 30.85
CA VAL A 319 -10.11 -8.42 29.92
C VAL A 319 -9.83 -9.91 29.76
N ARG A 320 -9.77 -10.68 30.84
CA ARG A 320 -9.56 -12.14 30.78
C ARG A 320 -10.72 -12.87 30.09
N SER A 321 -11.97 -12.39 30.25
CA SER A 321 -13.12 -12.95 29.56
C SER A 321 -13.02 -12.74 28.04
N GLY A 322 -12.62 -11.54 27.61
CA GLY A 322 -12.38 -11.22 26.20
C GLY A 322 -11.23 -12.04 25.61
N GLU A 323 -10.09 -12.12 26.31
CA GLU A 323 -8.95 -12.95 25.88
C GLU A 323 -9.35 -14.41 25.66
N ARG A 324 -10.08 -14.98 26.64
CA ARG A 324 -10.54 -16.37 26.55
C ARG A 324 -11.49 -16.56 25.37
N ALA A 325 -12.46 -15.65 25.18
CA ALA A 325 -13.39 -15.73 24.06
C ALA A 325 -12.69 -15.62 22.70
N ALA A 326 -11.67 -14.74 22.57
CA ALA A 326 -10.87 -14.62 21.35
C ALA A 326 -10.09 -15.91 21.07
N ARG A 327 -9.48 -16.52 22.10
CA ARG A 327 -8.72 -17.76 21.98
C ARG A 327 -9.63 -18.94 21.61
N GLU A 328 -10.76 -19.11 22.30
CA GLU A 328 -11.75 -20.15 22.01
C GLU A 328 -12.34 -20.00 20.60
N LEU A 329 -12.62 -18.77 20.15
CA LEU A 329 -13.07 -18.51 18.79
C LEU A 329 -11.99 -18.91 17.77
N MET A 330 -10.74 -18.55 18.03
CA MET A 330 -9.62 -18.92 17.13
C MET A 330 -9.47 -20.45 17.06
N GLU A 331 -9.54 -21.16 18.19
CA GLU A 331 -9.46 -22.63 18.25
C GLU A 331 -10.60 -23.28 17.47
N LEU A 332 -11.83 -22.78 17.65
CA LEU A 332 -13.02 -23.25 16.91
C LEU A 332 -12.85 -23.03 15.40
N MET A 333 -12.43 -21.84 14.98
CA MET A 333 -12.23 -21.51 13.57
C MET A 333 -11.12 -22.36 12.93
N VAL A 334 -10.05 -22.64 13.67
CA VAL A 334 -8.97 -23.55 13.21
C VAL A 334 -9.48 -24.97 13.03
N ALA A 335 -10.38 -25.47 13.89
CA ALA A 335 -11.01 -26.77 13.74
C ALA A 335 -11.89 -26.85 12.46
N GLU A 336 -12.47 -25.72 12.05
CA GLU A 336 -13.23 -25.59 10.78
C GLU A 336 -12.33 -25.29 9.57
N GLY A 337 -11.01 -25.35 9.71
CA GLY A 337 -10.05 -25.16 8.61
C GLY A 337 -9.71 -23.70 8.30
N VAL A 338 -10.16 -22.74 9.11
CA VAL A 338 -9.84 -21.32 8.96
C VAL A 338 -8.51 -21.03 9.66
N ALA A 339 -7.59 -20.37 8.97
CA ALA A 339 -6.33 -19.95 9.58
C ALA A 339 -6.56 -18.94 10.72
N PRO A 340 -5.67 -18.88 11.74
CA PRO A 340 -5.69 -17.82 12.74
C PRO A 340 -5.64 -16.42 12.11
N PRO A 341 -6.19 -15.39 12.76
CA PRO A 341 -6.14 -14.03 12.21
C PRO A 341 -4.68 -13.57 12.06
N SER A 342 -4.29 -13.20 10.84
CA SER A 342 -2.96 -12.66 10.60
C SER A 342 -2.84 -11.27 11.22
N PRO A 343 -1.79 -10.98 12.01
CA PRO A 343 -1.53 -9.62 12.48
C PRO A 343 -0.87 -8.74 11.41
N HIS A 344 -0.58 -9.30 10.22
CA HIS A 344 0.13 -8.61 9.16
C HIS A 344 -0.81 -8.16 8.04
N LEU A 345 -0.45 -7.02 7.44
CA LEU A 345 -0.99 -6.50 6.19
C LEU A 345 0.19 -6.01 5.34
N ALA A 346 -0.10 -5.64 4.11
CA ALA A 346 0.92 -5.11 3.21
C ALA A 346 0.61 -3.69 2.72
N VAL A 347 1.66 -2.89 2.51
CA VAL A 347 1.64 -1.70 1.66
C VAL A 347 2.00 -2.13 0.24
N LEU A 348 1.16 -1.80 -0.72
CA LEU A 348 1.44 -1.91 -2.15
C LEU A 348 1.66 -0.51 -2.71
N ALA A 349 2.86 -0.24 -3.19
CA ALA A 349 3.23 0.94 -3.96
C ALA A 349 3.54 0.51 -5.40
N HIS A 350 2.93 1.16 -6.38
CA HIS A 350 3.04 0.85 -7.80
C HIS A 350 3.33 2.11 -8.60
N ASP A 351 4.17 2.03 -9.63
CA ASP A 351 4.51 3.18 -10.48
C ASP A 351 4.87 2.72 -11.90
N VAL A 352 4.33 3.40 -12.90
CA VAL A 352 4.59 3.11 -14.31
C VAL A 352 6.01 3.55 -14.68
N ASP A 353 6.80 2.61 -15.20
CA ASP A 353 8.22 2.80 -15.47
C ASP A 353 8.49 3.82 -16.59
N SER A 354 9.46 4.72 -16.34
CA SER A 354 9.97 5.63 -17.36
C SER A 354 8.91 6.52 -18.02
N MET A 355 7.82 6.86 -17.31
CA MET A 355 6.70 7.64 -17.84
C MET A 355 7.13 8.97 -18.45
N GLY A 356 8.15 9.64 -17.87
CA GLY A 356 8.69 10.88 -18.42
C GLY A 356 9.28 10.71 -19.84
N LYS A 357 10.03 9.63 -20.10
CA LYS A 357 10.57 9.32 -21.43
C LYS A 357 9.46 8.95 -22.41
N TYR A 358 8.46 8.19 -21.95
CA TYR A 358 7.31 7.83 -22.76
C TYR A 358 6.55 9.08 -23.21
N LEU A 359 6.24 10.00 -22.29
CA LEU A 359 5.57 11.28 -22.61
C LEU A 359 6.40 12.21 -23.51
N SER A 360 7.72 12.06 -23.55
CA SER A 360 8.58 12.81 -24.49
C SER A 360 8.71 12.12 -25.88
N GLY A 361 8.04 10.99 -26.10
CA GLY A 361 8.12 10.21 -27.34
C GLY A 361 9.40 9.38 -27.49
N GLU A 362 10.27 9.36 -26.46
CA GLU A 362 11.52 8.58 -26.46
C GLU A 362 11.33 7.14 -25.94
N GLY A 363 10.27 6.91 -25.15
CA GLY A 363 9.95 5.61 -24.58
C GLY A 363 8.93 4.82 -25.40
N GLU A 364 8.76 3.55 -25.04
CA GLU A 364 7.82 2.62 -25.68
C GLU A 364 6.81 2.09 -24.65
N GLY A 365 5.56 1.84 -25.08
CA GLY A 365 4.58 1.05 -24.34
C GLY A 365 4.96 -0.44 -24.33
N GLN A 366 4.21 -1.24 -23.57
CA GLN A 366 4.39 -2.70 -23.53
C GLN A 366 4.18 -3.33 -24.91
N ASP A 367 3.32 -2.76 -25.73
CA ASP A 367 3.05 -3.14 -27.12
C ASP A 367 4.10 -2.61 -28.11
N ARG A 368 5.21 -2.00 -27.63
CA ARG A 368 6.27 -1.36 -28.39
C ARG A 368 5.85 -0.14 -29.22
N THR A 369 4.67 0.42 -28.93
CA THR A 369 4.26 1.68 -29.56
C THR A 369 4.94 2.87 -28.90
N ARG A 370 5.27 3.89 -29.72
CA ARG A 370 5.79 5.20 -29.28
C ARG A 370 4.75 6.27 -29.51
N LEU A 371 4.80 7.33 -28.71
CA LEU A 371 3.95 8.49 -28.93
C LEU A 371 4.44 9.28 -30.14
N ASP A 372 3.54 9.56 -31.07
CA ASP A 372 3.79 10.44 -32.21
C ASP A 372 3.37 11.87 -31.87
N LEU A 373 4.27 12.61 -31.25
CA LEU A 373 4.01 14.00 -30.83
C LEU A 373 3.80 14.97 -32.00
N SER A 374 4.06 14.54 -33.27
CA SER A 374 3.71 15.34 -34.45
C SER A 374 2.20 15.50 -34.62
N ARG A 375 1.41 14.59 -34.01
CA ARG A 375 -0.08 14.67 -33.94
C ARG A 375 -0.60 15.64 -32.89
N GLY A 376 0.30 16.34 -32.19
CA GLY A 376 -0.07 17.32 -31.20
C GLY A 376 -0.52 16.75 -29.84
N HIS A 377 -1.35 17.51 -29.12
CA HIS A 377 -1.79 17.19 -27.76
C HIS A 377 -2.72 15.98 -27.65
N GLU A 378 -3.35 15.55 -28.75
CA GLU A 378 -4.27 14.40 -28.75
C GLU A 378 -3.59 13.11 -28.28
N GLU A 379 -2.30 12.92 -28.62
CA GLU A 379 -1.55 11.74 -28.15
C GLU A 379 -1.44 11.73 -26.62
N HIS A 380 -1.13 12.86 -26.00
CA HIS A 380 -1.12 12.98 -24.54
C HIS A 380 -2.52 12.83 -23.92
N SER A 381 -3.56 13.33 -24.56
CA SER A 381 -4.94 13.13 -24.10
C SER A 381 -5.34 11.65 -24.12
N LYS A 382 -4.89 10.88 -25.12
CA LYS A 382 -5.08 9.41 -25.16
C LYS A 382 -4.34 8.72 -24.00
N VAL A 383 -3.09 9.12 -23.71
CA VAL A 383 -2.34 8.60 -22.57
C VAL A 383 -3.08 8.89 -21.27
N SER A 384 -3.58 10.12 -21.09
CA SER A 384 -4.38 10.47 -19.91
C SER A 384 -5.61 9.57 -19.74
N ALA A 385 -6.33 9.27 -20.83
CA ALA A 385 -7.48 8.38 -20.80
C ALA A 385 -7.10 6.92 -20.47
N ARG A 386 -5.95 6.42 -20.98
CA ARG A 386 -5.42 5.09 -20.65
C ARG A 386 -5.05 5.01 -19.17
N LEU A 387 -4.32 5.99 -18.63
CA LEU A 387 -3.96 6.05 -17.21
C LEU A 387 -5.19 6.07 -16.30
N ALA A 388 -6.21 6.84 -16.64
CA ALA A 388 -7.46 6.89 -15.87
C ALA A 388 -8.21 5.54 -15.87
N ARG A 389 -8.21 4.83 -17.01
CA ARG A 389 -8.79 3.48 -17.10
C ARG A 389 -7.98 2.48 -16.28
N THR A 390 -6.66 2.50 -16.39
CA THR A 390 -5.74 1.66 -15.59
C THR A 390 -5.98 1.89 -14.09
N ALA A 391 -6.04 3.15 -13.63
CA ALA A 391 -6.32 3.47 -12.24
C ALA A 391 -7.67 2.93 -11.74
N THR A 392 -8.71 2.96 -12.59
CA THR A 392 -10.02 2.37 -12.25
C THR A 392 -9.94 0.85 -12.10
N LEU A 393 -9.26 0.16 -13.02
CA LEU A 393 -9.08 -1.30 -12.95
C LEU A 393 -8.19 -1.72 -11.76
N GLN A 394 -7.14 -0.97 -11.49
CA GLN A 394 -6.27 -1.20 -10.33
C GLN A 394 -7.02 -1.02 -9.01
N ARG A 395 -7.89 -0.01 -8.91
CA ARG A 395 -8.76 0.19 -7.75
C ARG A 395 -9.65 -1.04 -7.52
N ALA A 396 -10.32 -1.52 -8.57
CA ALA A 396 -11.15 -2.72 -8.48
C ALA A 396 -10.33 -3.94 -8.05
N ALA A 397 -9.14 -4.14 -8.62
CA ALA A 397 -8.25 -5.26 -8.25
C ALA A 397 -7.84 -5.23 -6.77
N VAL A 398 -7.52 -4.06 -6.22
CA VAL A 398 -7.20 -3.91 -4.79
C VAL A 398 -8.42 -4.19 -3.93
N GLU A 399 -9.59 -3.68 -4.29
CA GLU A 399 -10.84 -3.86 -3.53
C GLU A 399 -11.31 -5.31 -3.56
N ASP A 400 -11.20 -6.01 -4.70
CA ASP A 400 -11.51 -7.44 -4.84
C ASP A 400 -10.58 -8.29 -3.95
N ALA A 401 -9.31 -7.90 -3.81
CA ALA A 401 -8.36 -8.50 -2.87
C ALA A 401 -8.64 -8.15 -1.39
N GLY A 402 -9.71 -7.39 -1.10
CA GLY A 402 -10.06 -6.93 0.24
C GLY A 402 -9.18 -5.79 0.76
N GLY A 403 -8.40 -5.16 -0.11
CA GLY A 403 -7.58 -4.01 0.20
C GLY A 403 -8.35 -2.68 0.17
N VAL A 404 -7.66 -1.62 0.48
CA VAL A 404 -8.15 -0.24 0.38
C VAL A 404 -7.16 0.64 -0.35
N VAL A 405 -7.64 1.39 -1.32
CA VAL A 405 -6.82 2.31 -2.10
C VAL A 405 -6.71 3.64 -1.37
N ILE A 406 -5.49 4.11 -1.19
CA ILE A 406 -5.18 5.42 -0.65
C ILE A 406 -5.26 6.45 -1.78
N TYR A 407 -4.55 6.18 -2.87
CA TYR A 407 -4.70 6.90 -4.13
C TYR A 407 -4.41 5.96 -5.30
N ALA A 408 -5.05 6.21 -6.41
CA ALA A 408 -4.78 5.63 -7.72
C ALA A 408 -5.07 6.73 -8.74
N GLY A 409 -4.05 7.31 -9.29
CA GLY A 409 -4.23 8.44 -10.19
C GLY A 409 -2.99 8.70 -11.02
N GLY A 410 -3.14 8.70 -12.32
CA GLY A 410 -2.00 8.87 -13.19
C GLY A 410 -1.22 7.59 -13.36
N ASP A 411 0.04 7.66 -13.05
CA ASP A 411 1.03 6.60 -13.22
C ASP A 411 1.37 5.86 -11.92
N ASP A 412 0.81 6.28 -10.79
CA ASP A 412 1.10 5.73 -9.47
C ASP A 412 -0.14 5.24 -8.70
N LEU A 413 0.05 4.24 -7.82
CA LEU A 413 -0.95 3.73 -6.89
C LEU A 413 -0.31 3.45 -5.54
N LEU A 414 -1.04 3.75 -4.48
CA LEU A 414 -0.74 3.35 -3.11
C LEU A 414 -1.96 2.68 -2.48
N ALA A 415 -1.77 1.49 -1.94
CA ALA A 415 -2.83 0.71 -1.32
C ALA A 415 -2.37 -0.02 -0.06
N LEU A 416 -3.32 -0.37 0.80
CA LEU A 416 -3.14 -1.27 1.94
C LEU A 416 -3.96 -2.55 1.67
N VAL A 417 -3.34 -3.72 1.81
CA VAL A 417 -3.95 -5.00 1.42
C VAL A 417 -3.73 -6.04 2.53
N PRO A 418 -4.70 -6.94 2.79
CA PRO A 418 -4.47 -8.07 3.68
C PRO A 418 -3.26 -8.91 3.23
N ALA A 419 -2.49 -9.45 4.19
CA ALA A 419 -1.26 -10.17 3.86
C ALA A 419 -1.48 -11.37 2.93
N GLU A 420 -2.58 -12.11 3.10
CA GLU A 420 -2.86 -13.32 2.30
C GLU A 420 -3.13 -13.06 0.82
N SER A 421 -3.66 -11.86 0.48
CA SER A 421 -4.02 -11.48 -0.90
C SER A 421 -3.06 -10.45 -1.52
N ALA A 422 -1.99 -10.08 -0.81
CA ALA A 422 -1.13 -8.97 -1.20
C ALA A 422 -0.35 -9.23 -2.50
N LEU A 423 0.16 -10.43 -2.72
CA LEU A 423 0.84 -10.81 -3.97
C LEU A 423 -0.12 -10.86 -5.16
N GLU A 424 -1.32 -11.41 -4.94
CA GLU A 424 -2.38 -11.44 -5.96
C GLU A 424 -2.81 -10.01 -6.35
N ALA A 425 -2.99 -9.13 -5.36
CA ALA A 425 -3.31 -7.72 -5.61
C ALA A 425 -2.22 -7.02 -6.43
N ALA A 426 -0.94 -7.23 -6.10
CA ALA A 426 0.18 -6.65 -6.85
C ALA A 426 0.17 -7.14 -8.31
N ARG A 427 -0.03 -8.45 -8.54
CA ARG A 427 -0.17 -9.04 -9.87
C ARG A 427 -1.35 -8.44 -10.63
N ALA A 428 -2.53 -8.40 -10.03
CA ALA A 428 -3.74 -7.90 -10.66
C ALA A 428 -3.62 -6.40 -11.00
N CYS A 429 -2.98 -5.60 -10.15
CA CYS A 429 -2.70 -4.19 -10.45
C CYS A 429 -1.76 -4.03 -11.65
N ARG A 430 -0.73 -4.88 -11.77
CA ARG A 430 0.17 -4.88 -12.91
C ARG A 430 -0.53 -5.30 -14.19
N GLU A 431 -1.36 -6.35 -14.16
CA GLU A 431 -2.12 -6.86 -15.30
C GLU A 431 -3.23 -5.89 -15.76
N ALA A 432 -3.71 -5.04 -14.87
CA ALA A 432 -4.63 -3.95 -15.18
C ALA A 432 -4.00 -2.83 -16.04
N GLY A 433 -2.68 -2.81 -16.18
CA GLY A 433 -1.94 -1.84 -17.00
C GLY A 433 -2.36 -1.90 -18.47
N ASP A 434 -2.67 -0.74 -19.08
CA ASP A 434 -2.99 -0.67 -20.51
C ASP A 434 -1.74 -1.03 -21.33
N PRO A 435 -1.82 -1.95 -22.33
CA PRO A 435 -0.66 -2.37 -23.12
C PRO A 435 0.05 -1.25 -23.87
N GLY A 436 -0.65 -0.16 -24.17
CA GLY A 436 -0.07 1.03 -24.77
C GLY A 436 0.67 1.95 -23.78
N LEU A 437 0.77 1.58 -22.49
CA LEU A 437 1.61 2.23 -21.48
C LEU A 437 2.89 1.41 -21.23
N PRO A 438 3.96 2.01 -20.70
CA PRO A 438 5.12 1.25 -20.25
C PRO A 438 4.78 0.22 -19.16
N HIS A 439 5.70 -0.71 -18.91
CA HIS A 439 5.59 -1.58 -17.76
C HIS A 439 5.59 -0.77 -16.45
N ALA A 440 5.28 -1.44 -15.35
CA ALA A 440 5.33 -0.85 -14.03
C ALA A 440 6.20 -1.68 -13.09
N SER A 441 6.77 -1.02 -12.09
CA SER A 441 7.45 -1.63 -10.96
C SER A 441 6.62 -1.48 -9.69
N ASP A 442 6.79 -2.41 -8.76
CA ASP A 442 6.04 -2.50 -7.51
C ASP A 442 6.95 -2.59 -6.30
N GLY A 443 6.49 -1.99 -5.19
CA GLY A 443 7.03 -2.20 -3.85
C GLY A 443 5.97 -2.80 -2.94
N LEU A 444 6.20 -4.01 -2.44
CA LEU A 444 5.28 -4.74 -1.56
C LEU A 444 5.91 -4.98 -0.20
N LEU A 445 5.46 -4.27 0.82
CA LEU A 445 5.98 -4.39 2.17
C LEU A 445 4.96 -4.95 3.13
N PHE A 446 5.28 -6.10 3.73
CA PHE A 446 4.50 -6.68 4.83
C PHE A 446 4.91 -6.10 6.17
N PHE A 447 3.93 -5.76 7.01
CA PHE A 447 4.19 -5.22 8.34
C PHE A 447 3.07 -5.58 9.32
N HIS A 448 3.40 -5.57 10.63
CA HIS A 448 2.44 -5.82 11.69
C HIS A 448 1.51 -4.61 11.86
N HIS A 449 0.19 -4.82 12.01
CA HIS A 449 -0.81 -3.74 12.11
C HIS A 449 -0.55 -2.72 13.23
N GLY A 450 0.13 -3.11 14.29
CA GLY A 450 0.55 -2.23 15.40
C GLY A 450 1.90 -1.54 15.19
N SER A 451 2.58 -1.74 14.04
CA SER A 451 3.84 -1.06 13.73
C SER A 451 3.59 0.33 13.15
N SER A 452 4.64 1.16 13.12
CA SER A 452 4.57 2.50 12.51
C SER A 452 4.18 2.44 11.04
N LEU A 453 3.00 2.98 10.72
CA LEU A 453 2.50 3.10 9.34
C LEU A 453 3.45 3.93 8.47
N GLN A 454 3.96 5.05 9.00
CA GLN A 454 4.91 5.91 8.29
C GLN A 454 6.18 5.16 7.89
N ARG A 455 6.74 4.32 8.79
CA ARG A 455 7.89 3.47 8.48
C ARG A 455 7.55 2.46 7.39
N ALA A 456 6.38 1.83 7.47
CA ALA A 456 5.95 0.86 6.46
C ALA A 456 5.80 1.51 5.07
N LEU A 457 5.20 2.70 5.00
CA LEU A 457 5.06 3.45 3.74
C LEU A 457 6.41 3.82 3.13
N ASN A 458 7.33 4.35 3.94
CA ASN A 458 8.67 4.71 3.47
C ASN A 458 9.43 3.49 2.94
N SER A 459 9.37 2.36 3.67
CA SER A 459 10.04 1.13 3.23
C SER A 459 9.41 0.52 1.97
N ALA A 460 8.10 0.66 1.76
CA ALA A 460 7.45 0.24 0.50
C ALA A 460 7.92 1.09 -0.69
N HIS A 461 8.08 2.40 -0.50
CA HIS A 461 8.65 3.28 -1.53
C HIS A 461 10.13 2.97 -1.81
N GLU A 462 10.93 2.68 -0.78
CA GLU A 462 12.32 2.23 -0.96
C GLU A 462 12.39 0.95 -1.81
N LEU A 463 11.51 -0.02 -1.54
CA LEU A 463 11.41 -1.25 -2.32
C LEU A 463 11.00 -0.99 -3.77
N LEU A 464 10.07 -0.06 -4.00
CA LEU A 464 9.66 0.36 -5.35
C LEU A 464 10.84 0.98 -6.11
N GLU A 465 11.60 1.88 -5.49
CA GLU A 465 12.77 2.48 -6.13
C GLU A 465 13.85 1.42 -6.42
N GLU A 466 14.12 0.49 -5.50
CA GLU A 466 15.02 -0.64 -5.75
C GLU A 466 14.52 -1.54 -6.91
N ALA A 467 13.21 -1.73 -7.04
CA ALA A 467 12.61 -2.48 -8.15
C ALA A 467 12.81 -1.80 -9.51
N LYS A 468 12.90 -0.46 -9.54
CA LYS A 468 13.20 0.32 -10.75
C LYS A 468 14.68 0.30 -11.15
N GLU A 469 15.58 -0.18 -10.28
CA GLU A 469 17.02 -0.24 -10.56
C GLU A 469 17.43 -1.50 -11.34
N ILE A 470 16.59 -2.54 -11.39
CA ILE A 470 16.90 -3.74 -12.17
C ILE A 470 16.90 -3.45 -13.68
N ASP A 471 17.71 -4.22 -14.43
CA ASP A 471 17.78 -4.11 -15.88
C ASP A 471 16.40 -4.32 -16.52
N GLY A 472 15.96 -3.32 -17.28
CA GLY A 472 14.65 -3.31 -17.94
C GLY A 472 13.52 -2.87 -17.01
N LYS A 473 13.79 -2.56 -15.72
CA LYS A 473 12.77 -2.24 -14.74
C LYS A 473 11.73 -3.37 -14.62
N ASN A 474 10.41 -3.09 -14.48
CA ASN A 474 9.38 -4.13 -14.44
C ASN A 474 9.67 -5.17 -13.34
N GLY A 475 9.94 -4.69 -12.13
CA GLY A 475 10.31 -5.47 -10.97
C GLY A 475 9.30 -5.39 -9.83
N LEU A 476 9.36 -6.38 -8.93
CA LEU A 476 8.72 -6.39 -7.64
C LEU A 476 9.78 -6.32 -6.55
N GLY A 477 9.86 -5.22 -5.82
CA GLY A 477 10.54 -5.14 -4.54
C GLY A 477 9.63 -5.70 -3.45
N VAL A 478 10.03 -6.77 -2.79
CA VAL A 478 9.23 -7.38 -1.72
C VAL A 478 10.00 -7.46 -0.42
N GLY A 479 9.35 -7.18 0.71
CA GLY A 479 9.98 -7.21 2.01
C GLY A 479 9.00 -7.29 3.17
N TYR A 480 9.55 -7.48 4.37
CA TYR A 480 8.77 -7.43 5.62
C TYR A 480 9.52 -6.70 6.73
N ILE A 481 8.77 -6.14 7.66
CA ILE A 481 9.26 -5.55 8.91
C ILE A 481 8.50 -6.19 10.08
N ARG A 482 9.23 -6.81 11.01
CA ARG A 482 8.68 -7.31 12.28
C ARG A 482 8.89 -6.29 13.41
N SER A 483 8.04 -6.35 14.42
CA SER A 483 8.17 -5.53 15.63
C SER A 483 9.49 -5.76 16.39
N SER A 484 10.09 -6.95 16.26
CA SER A 484 11.42 -7.29 16.80
C SER A 484 12.59 -6.59 16.10
N GLY A 485 12.33 -5.80 15.04
CA GLY A 485 13.36 -5.18 14.21
C GLY A 485 13.91 -6.07 13.09
N SER A 486 13.56 -7.38 13.07
CA SER A 486 13.94 -8.27 11.96
C SER A 486 13.25 -7.81 10.67
N ASN A 487 14.02 -7.72 9.60
CA ASN A 487 13.54 -7.38 8.27
C ASN A 487 14.25 -8.21 7.21
N ALA A 488 13.66 -8.33 6.04
CA ALA A 488 14.31 -8.79 4.82
C ALA A 488 13.67 -8.10 3.63
N LYS A 489 14.44 -7.92 2.56
CA LYS A 489 13.99 -7.37 1.29
C LYS A 489 14.72 -8.02 0.13
N CYS A 490 14.02 -8.25 -0.97
CA CYS A 490 14.61 -8.66 -2.24
C CYS A 490 13.84 -8.03 -3.40
N VAL A 491 14.46 -8.00 -4.57
CA VAL A 491 13.85 -7.54 -5.82
C VAL A 491 13.81 -8.70 -6.79
N LEU A 492 12.62 -8.93 -7.36
CA LEU A 492 12.35 -10.00 -8.31
C LEU A 492 11.77 -9.43 -9.60
N PRO A 493 12.24 -9.86 -10.79
CA PRO A 493 11.63 -9.45 -12.04
C PRO A 493 10.26 -10.10 -12.23
N TRP A 494 9.31 -9.34 -12.77
CA TRP A 494 7.98 -9.86 -13.14
C TRP A 494 8.01 -10.82 -14.31
N VAL A 495 9.01 -10.72 -15.20
CA VAL A 495 9.16 -11.58 -16.38
C VAL A 495 10.22 -12.64 -16.11
N GLY A 496 9.88 -13.90 -16.36
CA GLY A 496 10.82 -15.00 -16.28
C GLY A 496 11.92 -14.85 -17.34
N ARG A 497 13.14 -15.24 -17.00
CA ARG A 497 14.25 -15.30 -17.94
C ARG A 497 14.03 -16.46 -18.90
N GLU A 498 14.38 -16.28 -20.17
CA GLU A 498 14.43 -17.39 -21.12
C GLU A 498 15.43 -18.44 -20.63
N THR A 499 14.93 -19.59 -20.21
CA THR A 499 15.76 -20.76 -19.96
C THR A 499 15.78 -21.58 -21.25
N GLN A 500 16.97 -21.89 -21.76
CA GLN A 500 17.16 -22.83 -22.87
C GLN A 500 16.79 -24.23 -22.42
N GLY A 501 15.56 -24.69 -22.73
CA GLY A 501 15.11 -26.04 -22.43
C GLY A 501 13.72 -26.33 -22.99
N PRO A 502 13.37 -27.61 -23.28
CA PRO A 502 12.13 -27.98 -23.97
C PRO A 502 10.83 -27.87 -23.15
N SER A 503 10.88 -27.35 -21.93
CA SER A 503 9.72 -27.13 -21.05
C SER A 503 9.57 -25.64 -20.74
N SER A 504 9.29 -24.83 -21.75
CA SER A 504 9.14 -23.39 -21.62
C SER A 504 7.75 -22.96 -21.12
N VAL A 505 7.37 -23.33 -19.90
CA VAL A 505 6.46 -22.48 -19.13
C VAL A 505 7.34 -21.45 -18.44
N GLN A 506 7.35 -20.22 -18.95
CA GLN A 506 8.08 -19.09 -18.40
C GLN A 506 7.41 -18.65 -17.07
N SER A 507 7.62 -19.38 -15.97
CA SER A 507 7.18 -18.90 -14.67
C SER A 507 8.17 -17.87 -14.16
N SER A 508 7.69 -16.69 -13.78
CA SER A 508 8.52 -15.61 -13.27
C SER A 508 9.08 -15.92 -11.88
N PRO A 509 10.17 -15.27 -11.44
CA PRO A 509 10.61 -15.34 -10.04
C PRO A 509 9.52 -14.90 -9.05
N VAL A 510 8.65 -13.95 -9.43
CA VAL A 510 7.52 -13.52 -8.61
C VAL A 510 6.47 -14.64 -8.48
N ASP A 511 6.19 -15.41 -9.55
CA ASP A 511 5.29 -16.58 -9.49
C ASP A 511 5.78 -17.62 -8.46
N SER A 512 7.11 -17.67 -8.27
CA SER A 512 7.72 -18.56 -7.28
C SER A 512 7.40 -18.18 -5.82
N LEU A 513 7.07 -16.91 -5.54
CA LEU A 513 6.62 -16.47 -4.21
C LEU A 513 5.21 -16.97 -3.86
N GLU A 514 4.34 -17.12 -4.83
CA GLU A 514 2.95 -17.56 -4.60
C GLU A 514 2.86 -18.95 -3.96
N LEU A 515 3.84 -19.81 -4.25
CA LEU A 515 3.96 -21.12 -3.59
C LEU A 515 4.02 -21.01 -2.06
N PHE A 516 4.55 -19.89 -1.55
CA PHE A 516 4.74 -19.67 -0.12
C PHE A 516 3.53 -19.01 0.56
N VAL A 517 2.53 -18.58 -0.20
CA VAL A 517 1.25 -18.10 0.36
C VAL A 517 0.34 -19.32 0.61
N PRO A 518 -0.02 -19.63 1.87
CA PRO A 518 -0.75 -20.85 2.20
C PRO A 518 -2.13 -20.98 1.56
N SER A 519 -2.81 -19.85 1.31
CA SER A 519 -4.11 -19.81 0.65
C SER A 519 -4.02 -20.17 -0.84
N ALA A 520 -2.88 -19.89 -1.49
CA ALA A 520 -2.69 -20.13 -2.91
C ALA A 520 -2.26 -21.57 -3.22
N SER A 521 -1.49 -22.23 -2.33
CA SER A 521 -0.92 -23.53 -2.62
C SER A 521 -0.57 -24.35 -1.38
N HIS A 522 -0.80 -25.66 -1.46
CA HIS A 522 -0.42 -26.64 -0.42
C HIS A 522 -0.79 -26.20 1.01
N PRO A 523 -2.08 -25.97 1.34
CA PRO A 523 -2.49 -25.37 2.62
C PRO A 523 -2.07 -26.19 3.85
N ARG A 524 -1.88 -27.52 3.70
CA ARG A 524 -1.42 -28.43 4.75
C ARG A 524 0.08 -28.39 5.01
N ALA A 525 0.88 -27.99 4.02
CA ALA A 525 2.33 -28.00 4.14
C ALA A 525 2.83 -26.86 5.02
N ARG A 526 3.82 -27.14 5.84
CA ARG A 526 4.51 -26.18 6.72
C ARG A 526 6.01 -26.29 6.49
N LEU A 527 6.69 -25.14 6.56
CA LEU A 527 8.15 -25.05 6.53
C LEU A 527 8.67 -24.61 7.90
N SER A 528 9.66 -25.33 8.42
CA SER A 528 10.31 -24.95 9.66
C SER A 528 11.15 -23.68 9.48
N PRO A 529 11.13 -22.72 10.43
CA PRO A 529 12.04 -21.56 10.42
C PRO A 529 13.54 -21.94 10.39
N ARG A 530 13.88 -23.14 10.89
CA ARG A 530 15.26 -23.67 10.90
C ARG A 530 15.80 -23.98 9.50
N LEU A 531 14.94 -24.07 8.48
CA LEU A 531 15.36 -24.28 7.09
C LEU A 531 16.43 -23.26 6.68
N LEU A 532 16.23 -21.99 7.00
CA LEU A 532 17.19 -20.94 6.67
C LEU A 532 18.58 -21.23 7.29
N SER A 533 18.63 -21.57 8.59
CA SER A 533 19.89 -21.84 9.28
C SER A 533 20.64 -23.03 8.67
N ASP A 534 19.90 -24.09 8.30
CA ASP A 534 20.50 -25.29 7.70
C ASP A 534 20.95 -25.02 6.24
N LEU A 535 20.22 -24.18 5.47
CA LEU A 535 20.67 -23.74 4.14
C LEU A 535 21.94 -22.89 4.23
N LEU A 536 22.01 -21.97 5.19
CA LEU A 536 23.21 -21.14 5.41
C LEU A 536 24.41 -21.95 5.90
N ALA A 537 24.19 -22.96 6.73
CA ALA A 537 25.25 -23.87 7.17
C ALA A 537 25.85 -24.68 6.02
N GLN A 538 25.09 -24.90 4.94
CA GLN A 538 25.55 -25.59 3.74
C GLN A 538 25.95 -24.62 2.61
N ARG A 539 26.09 -23.31 2.89
CA ARG A 539 26.33 -22.26 1.89
C ARG A 539 27.48 -22.60 0.93
N ASN A 540 28.60 -23.13 1.45
CA ASN A 540 29.77 -23.49 0.63
C ASN A 540 29.47 -24.61 -0.39
N HIS A 541 28.46 -25.46 -0.14
CA HIS A 541 28.02 -26.50 -1.06
C HIS A 541 26.89 -26.01 -2.01
N LEU A 542 26.31 -24.86 -1.70
CA LEU A 542 25.23 -24.23 -2.47
C LEU A 542 25.73 -23.03 -3.31
N ASP A 543 27.03 -22.73 -3.29
CA ASP A 543 27.64 -21.73 -4.17
C ASP A 543 27.83 -22.30 -5.56
N GLY A 544 27.22 -21.69 -6.57
CA GLY A 544 27.27 -22.06 -7.97
C GLY A 544 25.87 -22.09 -8.59
N GLY A 545 25.54 -21.08 -9.38
CA GLY A 545 24.22 -20.93 -10.00
C GLY A 545 24.08 -21.72 -11.31
N PRO A 546 22.86 -21.86 -11.84
CA PRO A 546 22.58 -22.62 -13.06
C PRO A 546 23.27 -22.07 -14.33
N GLU A 547 23.66 -20.79 -14.35
CA GLU A 547 24.37 -20.20 -15.50
C GLU A 547 25.86 -20.54 -15.54
N SER A 548 26.50 -20.86 -14.41
CA SER A 548 27.87 -21.34 -14.40
C SER A 548 27.98 -22.78 -14.94
N ALA A 549 26.87 -23.52 -14.87
CA ALA A 549 26.79 -24.92 -15.28
C ALA A 549 26.69 -25.15 -16.81
N THR A 550 26.55 -24.12 -17.61
CA THR A 550 26.30 -24.28 -19.06
C THR A 550 27.57 -24.52 -19.91
N GLN A 551 28.76 -24.37 -19.33
CA GLN A 551 30.04 -24.41 -20.07
C GLN A 551 31.00 -25.55 -19.68
N ASP A 552 30.82 -26.19 -18.51
CA ASP A 552 31.70 -27.25 -18.01
C ASP A 552 30.91 -28.40 -17.38
N GLN A 553 31.23 -29.66 -17.74
CA GLN A 553 30.60 -30.86 -17.18
C GLN A 553 30.77 -30.96 -15.66
N TYR A 554 31.86 -30.44 -15.11
CA TYR A 554 32.10 -30.45 -13.67
C TYR A 554 31.15 -29.48 -12.94
N GLU A 555 30.87 -28.33 -13.50
CA GLU A 555 29.91 -27.35 -12.94
C GLU A 555 28.47 -27.86 -13.01
N VAL A 556 28.07 -28.55 -14.09
CA VAL A 556 26.76 -29.22 -14.20
C VAL A 556 26.58 -30.24 -13.07
N LEU A 557 27.59 -31.07 -12.83
CA LEU A 557 27.55 -32.08 -11.76
C LEU A 557 27.47 -31.40 -10.38
N ARG A 558 28.21 -30.32 -10.18
CA ARG A 558 28.19 -29.54 -8.93
C ARG A 558 26.82 -28.95 -8.67
N TYR A 559 26.20 -28.39 -9.67
CA TYR A 559 24.84 -27.85 -9.59
C TYR A 559 23.81 -28.94 -9.22
N ASP A 560 23.87 -30.09 -9.88
CA ASP A 560 22.95 -31.21 -9.60
C ASP A 560 23.09 -31.73 -8.17
N VAL A 561 24.34 -31.84 -7.66
CA VAL A 561 24.58 -32.25 -6.29
C VAL A 561 24.03 -31.21 -5.30
N ALA A 562 24.32 -29.94 -5.52
CA ALA A 562 23.86 -28.85 -4.67
C ALA A 562 22.31 -28.77 -4.64
N ARG A 563 21.65 -28.90 -5.79
CA ARG A 563 20.18 -28.97 -5.90
C ARG A 563 19.60 -30.15 -5.11
N ARG A 564 20.21 -31.33 -5.20
CA ARG A 564 19.78 -32.52 -4.42
C ARG A 564 19.97 -32.33 -2.91
N VAL A 565 21.06 -31.69 -2.48
CA VAL A 565 21.30 -31.34 -1.07
C VAL A 565 20.20 -30.39 -0.59
N MET A 566 19.93 -29.33 -1.34
CA MET A 566 18.86 -28.37 -1.04
C MET A 566 17.50 -29.05 -0.92
N LYS A 567 17.13 -29.89 -1.88
CA LYS A 567 15.86 -30.65 -1.82
C LYS A 567 15.76 -31.51 -0.56
N LYS A 568 16.84 -32.20 -0.16
CA LYS A 568 16.86 -33.00 1.09
C LYS A 568 16.66 -32.14 2.33
N LEU A 569 17.27 -30.92 2.38
CA LEU A 569 17.07 -29.99 3.47
C LEU A 569 15.62 -29.48 3.52
N VAL A 570 15.07 -29.05 2.39
CA VAL A 570 13.67 -28.62 2.30
C VAL A 570 12.73 -29.75 2.76
N LEU A 571 12.93 -30.99 2.26
CA LEU A 571 12.12 -32.15 2.64
C LEU A 571 12.19 -32.42 4.16
N ARG A 572 13.37 -32.33 4.77
CA ARG A 572 13.57 -32.47 6.21
C ARG A 572 12.79 -31.43 7.02
N HIS A 573 12.71 -30.22 6.52
CA HIS A 573 12.05 -29.08 7.17
C HIS A 573 10.59 -28.92 6.79
N THR A 574 10.06 -29.80 5.93
CA THR A 574 8.64 -29.84 5.54
C THR A 574 7.86 -30.77 6.46
N SER A 575 6.72 -30.29 6.96
CA SER A 575 5.72 -31.10 7.68
C SER A 575 4.33 -30.85 7.09
N LEU A 576 3.44 -31.80 7.22
CA LEU A 576 2.03 -31.64 6.86
C LEU A 576 1.18 -31.61 8.13
N THR A 577 0.20 -30.70 8.17
CA THR A 577 -0.84 -30.75 9.20
C THR A 577 -1.75 -31.96 8.93
N PRO A 578 -2.20 -32.69 10.00
CA PRO A 578 -3.10 -33.83 9.83
C PRO A 578 -4.34 -33.44 9.03
N GLY A 579 -4.72 -34.28 8.06
CA GLY A 579 -5.99 -34.17 7.35
C GLY A 579 -7.14 -34.76 8.18
N SER A 580 -8.35 -34.38 7.90
CA SER A 580 -9.58 -34.90 8.55
C SER A 580 -9.92 -36.37 8.23
N GLY A 581 -9.11 -37.06 7.45
CA GLY A 581 -9.27 -38.45 7.04
C GLY A 581 -8.39 -39.39 7.88
N GLY A 582 -9.00 -40.50 8.35
CA GLY A 582 -8.38 -41.46 9.25
C GLY A 582 -7.06 -42.06 8.75
N THR A 583 -6.29 -42.62 9.69
CA THR A 583 -4.96 -43.23 9.53
C THR A 583 -5.01 -44.57 8.79
N ASN A 584 -5.09 -44.55 7.47
CA ASN A 584 -4.93 -45.73 6.62
C ASN A 584 -3.58 -45.68 5.87
N GLU A 585 -3.01 -46.82 5.49
CA GLU A 585 -1.75 -46.91 4.73
C GLU A 585 -1.74 -46.07 3.45
N HIS A 586 -2.91 -45.96 2.77
CA HIS A 586 -3.09 -45.06 1.62
C HIS A 586 -2.94 -43.59 1.96
N SER A 587 -3.37 -43.17 3.14
CA SER A 587 -3.19 -41.79 3.65
C SER A 587 -1.71 -41.45 3.88
N ALA A 588 -0.96 -42.37 4.48
CA ALA A 588 0.49 -42.17 4.72
C ALA A 588 1.31 -42.09 3.42
N GLN A 589 0.90 -42.86 2.38
CA GLN A 589 1.56 -42.83 1.07
C GLN A 589 1.25 -41.54 0.31
N ASN A 590 0.01 -41.05 0.38
CA ASN A 590 -0.39 -39.75 -0.17
C ASN A 590 0.29 -38.59 0.53
N ASP A 591 0.39 -38.58 1.85
CA ASP A 591 1.10 -37.57 2.64
C ASP A 591 2.58 -37.52 2.27
N LYS A 592 3.22 -38.68 2.06
CA LYS A 592 4.60 -38.74 1.60
C LYS A 592 4.78 -38.13 0.22
N ALA A 593 3.92 -38.47 -0.73
CA ALA A 593 3.96 -37.93 -2.09
C ALA A 593 3.69 -36.42 -2.11
N GLU A 594 2.71 -35.92 -1.34
CA GLU A 594 2.43 -34.48 -1.20
C GLU A 594 3.64 -33.75 -0.62
N LYS A 595 4.26 -34.30 0.41
CA LYS A 595 5.46 -33.73 1.04
C LYS A 595 6.65 -33.66 0.08
N GLU A 596 6.88 -34.71 -0.71
CA GLU A 596 7.97 -34.77 -1.71
C GLU A 596 7.72 -33.78 -2.86
N ALA A 597 6.48 -33.69 -3.35
CA ALA A 597 6.06 -32.76 -4.40
C ALA A 597 6.23 -31.30 -3.94
N PHE A 598 5.78 -30.98 -2.74
CA PHE A 598 5.95 -29.65 -2.17
C PHE A 598 7.43 -29.29 -1.99
N ALA A 599 8.25 -30.21 -1.47
CA ALA A 599 9.68 -29.96 -1.30
C ALA A 599 10.42 -29.74 -2.63
N GLU A 600 10.00 -30.41 -3.70
CA GLU A 600 10.53 -30.17 -5.05
C GLU A 600 10.17 -28.77 -5.53
N GLN A 601 8.90 -28.39 -5.44
CA GLN A 601 8.43 -27.06 -5.86
C GLN A 601 9.10 -25.95 -5.07
N VAL A 602 9.24 -26.08 -3.74
CA VAL A 602 9.97 -25.12 -2.89
C VAL A 602 11.42 -24.99 -3.34
N THR A 603 12.09 -26.11 -3.62
CA THR A 603 13.49 -26.10 -4.08
C THR A 603 13.64 -25.32 -5.38
N GLU A 604 12.82 -25.61 -6.38
CA GLU A 604 12.82 -24.90 -7.67
C GLU A 604 12.48 -23.41 -7.52
N SER A 605 11.50 -23.10 -6.67
CA SER A 605 11.09 -21.70 -6.42
C SER A 605 12.21 -20.90 -5.76
N LEU A 606 12.90 -21.45 -4.76
CA LEU A 606 14.02 -20.76 -4.12
C LEU A 606 15.19 -20.55 -5.08
N ILE A 607 15.48 -21.51 -5.97
CA ILE A 607 16.51 -21.37 -7.00
C ILE A 607 16.15 -20.28 -8.01
N ARG A 608 14.88 -20.21 -8.46
CA ARG A 608 14.42 -19.16 -9.41
C ARG A 608 14.47 -17.76 -8.82
N MET A 609 14.25 -17.61 -7.52
CA MET A 609 14.33 -16.33 -6.83
C MET A 609 15.77 -15.89 -6.56
N ALA A 610 16.76 -16.78 -6.68
CA ALA A 610 18.16 -16.44 -6.47
C ALA A 610 18.76 -15.67 -7.66
N PRO A 611 19.79 -14.83 -7.43
CA PRO A 611 20.57 -14.22 -8.50
C PRO A 611 21.25 -15.29 -9.38
N LYS A 612 21.53 -14.94 -10.66
CA LYS A 612 22.04 -15.85 -11.71
C LYS A 612 23.21 -16.77 -11.29
N GLN A 613 24.05 -16.31 -10.40
CA GLN A 613 25.29 -17.03 -9.99
C GLN A 613 25.16 -17.76 -8.66
N LYS A 614 23.95 -17.80 -8.05
CA LYS A 614 23.68 -18.40 -6.75
C LYS A 614 22.52 -19.36 -6.82
N LEU A 615 22.55 -20.42 -6.01
CA LEU A 615 21.40 -21.32 -5.82
C LEU A 615 20.39 -20.80 -4.83
N ILE A 616 20.79 -19.93 -3.92
CA ILE A 616 19.92 -19.33 -2.92
C ILE A 616 20.21 -17.85 -2.75
N ASP A 617 19.17 -17.09 -2.51
CA ASP A 617 19.22 -15.75 -1.94
C ASP A 617 18.69 -15.79 -0.50
N GLU A 618 19.48 -15.33 0.46
CA GLU A 618 19.12 -15.39 1.89
C GLU A 618 17.84 -14.58 2.18
N ASN A 619 17.70 -13.41 1.58
CA ASN A 619 16.55 -12.56 1.79
C ASN A 619 15.28 -13.15 1.14
N ALA A 620 15.40 -13.71 -0.06
CA ALA A 620 14.29 -14.42 -0.71
C ALA A 620 13.82 -15.61 0.12
N VAL A 621 14.75 -16.39 0.72
CA VAL A 621 14.40 -17.49 1.65
C VAL A 621 13.70 -16.94 2.90
N ARG A 622 14.17 -15.83 3.47
CA ARG A 622 13.53 -15.19 4.64
C ARG A 622 12.11 -14.75 4.32
N ILE A 623 11.89 -14.14 3.17
CA ILE A 623 10.58 -13.69 2.70
C ILE A 623 9.66 -14.88 2.45
N ALA A 624 10.15 -15.91 1.76
CA ALA A 624 9.40 -17.15 1.52
C ALA A 624 8.93 -17.81 2.83
N LEU A 625 9.80 -17.90 3.82
CA LEU A 625 9.45 -18.43 5.14
C LEU A 625 8.47 -17.53 5.89
N PHE A 626 8.64 -16.20 5.81
CA PHE A 626 7.69 -15.25 6.39
C PHE A 626 6.29 -15.42 5.77
N LEU A 627 6.19 -15.43 4.45
CA LEU A 627 4.92 -15.63 3.75
C LEU A 627 4.26 -16.95 4.17
N ARG A 628 5.03 -18.04 4.26
CA ARG A 628 4.49 -19.35 4.64
C ARG A 628 3.99 -19.44 6.07
N GLN A 629 4.53 -18.62 6.97
CA GLN A 629 4.19 -18.63 8.40
C GLN A 629 3.17 -17.56 8.80
N GLU A 630 3.27 -16.36 8.21
CA GLU A 630 2.65 -15.14 8.72
C GLU A 630 1.59 -14.55 7.75
N ALA A 631 1.72 -14.78 6.44
CA ALA A 631 0.76 -14.32 5.42
C ALA A 631 -0.37 -15.34 5.22
N ARG A 632 -1.21 -15.48 6.25
CA ARG A 632 -2.32 -16.44 6.26
C ARG A 632 -3.64 -15.70 6.33
#